data_1643d75cdfe4fb6b4df4a1b006444ee4
#
_entry.id   1643d75cdfe4fb6b4df4a1b006444ee4
#
_cell.length_a   1.000
_cell.length_b   1.000
_cell.length_c   1.000
_cell.angle_alpha   90.00
_cell.angle_beta   90.00
_cell.angle_gamma   90.00
#
_symmetry.space_group_name_H-M   'P 1'
#
loop_
_entity.id
_entity.type
_entity.pdbx_description
1 polymer ?
#
loop_
_entity_poly.entity_id
_entity_poly.type
_entity_poly.pdbx_seq_one_letter_code
_entity_poly.pdbx_strand_id
1 'polypeptide(L)'
;MIRKATINDMTAIWDLRVQTTQLLKERGIDQWQHQNPSYETFIKDISLGEFYVYEMHDKIIGMIAIKGGIEHTYDQIFDGQWGFDHAYLTIHRLAIHRSYLGHHIADQLLDFADDLAKKNQVNYIRIDTYFTNKYAIRLFESHGYILRGWIMLEPGEGDLRRLAFDKWVG
;
A
#
# COMPACT_ATOMS: atom_id res chain seq x y z
N MET A 1 -1.83 -18.06 -1.38
CA MET A 1 -2.00 -17.70 -2.82
C MET A 1 -2.47 -16.26 -2.94
N ILE A 2 -1.81 -15.49 -3.78
CA ILE A 2 -2.21 -14.10 -4.05
C ILE A 2 -3.09 -14.09 -5.30
N ARG A 3 -4.26 -13.46 -5.21
CA ARG A 3 -5.24 -13.37 -6.30
C ARG A 3 -5.96 -12.02 -6.29
N LYS A 4 -6.60 -11.69 -7.40
CA LYS A 4 -7.50 -10.53 -7.43
C LYS A 4 -8.63 -10.72 -6.41
N ALA A 5 -8.95 -9.65 -5.69
CA ALA A 5 -10.10 -9.62 -4.81
C ALA A 5 -11.40 -9.56 -5.61
N THR A 6 -12.45 -10.11 -5.04
CA THR A 6 -13.82 -10.01 -5.54
C THR A 6 -14.69 -9.31 -4.50
N ILE A 7 -15.88 -8.91 -4.90
CA ILE A 7 -16.85 -8.29 -3.98
C ILE A 7 -17.19 -9.21 -2.80
N ASN A 8 -17.09 -10.53 -2.98
CA ASN A 8 -17.36 -11.51 -1.94
C ASN A 8 -16.29 -11.50 -0.83
N ASP A 9 -15.13 -10.92 -1.09
CA ASP A 9 -14.05 -10.80 -0.11
C ASP A 9 -14.22 -9.59 0.83
N MET A 10 -15.20 -8.73 0.59
CA MET A 10 -15.31 -7.44 1.29
C MET A 10 -15.45 -7.56 2.81
N THR A 11 -16.15 -8.58 3.31
CA THR A 11 -16.24 -8.78 4.78
C THR A 11 -14.86 -9.00 5.38
N ALA A 12 -14.06 -9.88 4.78
CA ALA A 12 -12.71 -10.19 5.25
C ALA A 12 -11.75 -9.00 5.06
N ILE A 13 -11.87 -8.29 3.94
CA ILE A 13 -11.08 -7.06 3.65
C ILE A 13 -11.38 -5.99 4.70
N TRP A 14 -12.66 -5.78 5.02
CA TRP A 14 -13.03 -4.79 6.02
C TRP A 14 -12.55 -5.18 7.43
N ASP A 15 -12.59 -6.46 7.78
CA ASP A 15 -12.01 -6.93 9.03
C ASP A 15 -10.50 -6.66 9.12
N LEU A 16 -9.75 -6.86 8.03
CA LEU A 16 -8.34 -6.48 7.96
C LEU A 16 -8.14 -4.97 8.13
N ARG A 17 -9.00 -4.16 7.51
CA ARG A 17 -8.96 -2.71 7.66
C ARG A 17 -9.15 -2.31 9.11
N VAL A 18 -10.13 -2.88 9.80
CA VAL A 18 -10.42 -2.61 11.22
C VAL A 18 -9.24 -3.03 12.11
N GLN A 19 -8.71 -4.23 11.92
CA GLN A 19 -7.53 -4.72 12.65
C GLN A 19 -6.32 -3.81 12.45
N THR A 20 -6.06 -3.40 11.22
CA THR A 20 -4.93 -2.53 10.89
C THR A 20 -5.08 -1.16 11.52
N THR A 21 -6.26 -0.58 11.50
CA THR A 21 -6.55 0.69 12.18
C THR A 21 -6.25 0.60 13.67
N GLN A 22 -6.69 -0.46 14.32
CA GLN A 22 -6.43 -0.68 15.74
C GLN A 22 -4.94 -0.87 16.03
N LEU A 23 -4.24 -1.63 15.21
CA LEU A 23 -2.80 -1.86 15.36
C LEU A 23 -2.00 -0.55 15.20
N LEU A 24 -2.34 0.26 14.22
CA LEU A 24 -1.70 1.57 14.01
C LEU A 24 -1.96 2.49 15.20
N LYS A 25 -3.18 2.51 15.74
CA LYS A 25 -3.53 3.27 16.94
C LYS A 25 -2.69 2.84 18.16
N GLU A 26 -2.56 1.54 18.37
CA GLU A 26 -1.73 0.99 19.46
C GLU A 26 -0.26 1.38 19.34
N ARG A 27 0.21 1.57 18.10
CA ARG A 27 1.58 2.00 17.79
C ARG A 27 1.76 3.53 17.80
N GLY A 28 0.69 4.29 18.06
CA GLY A 28 0.73 5.76 18.05
C GLY A 28 0.89 6.35 16.65
N ILE A 29 0.47 5.65 15.61
CA ILE A 29 0.60 6.06 14.21
C ILE A 29 -0.73 6.63 13.72
N ASP A 30 -0.74 7.92 13.33
CA ASP A 30 -1.92 8.61 12.81
C ASP A 30 -2.11 8.33 11.31
N GLN A 31 -2.38 7.07 11.02
CA GLN A 31 -2.65 6.55 9.67
C GLN A 31 -3.88 5.65 9.75
N TRP A 32 -4.84 5.81 8.82
CA TRP A 32 -6.11 5.10 8.81
C TRP A 32 -7.03 5.37 10.01
N GLN A 33 -6.85 6.48 10.72
CA GLN A 33 -7.59 6.80 11.94
C GLN A 33 -8.84 7.68 11.69
N HIS A 34 -8.94 8.29 10.51
CA HIS A 34 -9.93 9.31 10.18
C HIS A 34 -10.82 8.90 9.00
N GLN A 35 -11.52 7.76 9.11
CA GLN A 35 -12.48 7.23 8.13
C GLN A 35 -11.89 6.79 6.77
N ASN A 36 -10.65 7.07 6.48
CA ASN A 36 -9.97 6.62 5.26
C ASN A 36 -8.95 5.52 5.59
N PRO A 37 -8.80 4.50 4.73
CA PRO A 37 -9.59 4.25 3.52
C PRO A 37 -11.04 3.83 3.84
N SER A 38 -11.99 4.37 3.07
CA SER A 38 -13.40 4.07 3.22
C SER A 38 -13.80 2.74 2.58
N TYR A 39 -14.97 2.22 2.93
CA TYR A 39 -15.53 1.01 2.32
C TYR A 39 -15.63 1.15 0.79
N GLU A 40 -16.09 2.30 0.32
CA GLU A 40 -16.24 2.61 -1.11
C GLU A 40 -14.89 2.61 -1.84
N THR A 41 -13.81 3.02 -1.18
CA THR A 41 -12.45 2.98 -1.75
C THR A 41 -12.06 1.54 -2.12
N PHE A 42 -12.30 0.57 -1.24
CA PHE A 42 -12.04 -0.84 -1.52
C PHE A 42 -12.92 -1.37 -2.64
N ILE A 43 -14.21 -1.04 -2.63
CA ILE A 43 -15.14 -1.44 -3.71
C ILE A 43 -14.65 -0.93 -5.06
N LYS A 44 -14.22 0.33 -5.13
CA LYS A 44 -13.69 0.92 -6.36
C LYS A 44 -12.43 0.21 -6.84
N ASP A 45 -11.47 -0.06 -5.96
CA ASP A 45 -10.24 -0.76 -6.30
C ASP A 45 -10.52 -2.18 -6.82
N ILE A 46 -11.46 -2.88 -6.19
CA ILE A 46 -11.90 -4.21 -6.64
C ILE A 46 -12.53 -4.12 -8.04
N SER A 47 -13.41 -3.14 -8.26
CA SER A 47 -14.09 -2.97 -9.55
C SER A 47 -13.13 -2.66 -10.70
N LEU A 48 -12.02 -1.99 -10.41
CA LEU A 48 -10.96 -1.69 -11.36
C LEU A 48 -9.97 -2.85 -11.57
N GLY A 49 -10.10 -3.94 -10.80
CA GLY A 49 -9.17 -5.07 -10.84
C GLY A 49 -7.78 -4.74 -10.29
N GLU A 50 -7.70 -3.75 -9.40
CA GLU A 50 -6.46 -3.23 -8.84
C GLU A 50 -6.27 -3.59 -7.35
N PHE A 51 -7.10 -4.49 -6.82
CA PHE A 51 -7.02 -4.95 -5.45
C PHE A 51 -6.76 -6.45 -5.37
N TYR A 52 -5.81 -6.87 -4.54
CA TYR A 52 -5.35 -8.24 -4.41
C TYR A 52 -5.40 -8.68 -2.95
N VAL A 53 -5.68 -9.95 -2.74
CA VAL A 53 -5.71 -10.58 -1.42
C VAL A 53 -4.75 -11.76 -1.37
N TYR A 54 -4.17 -11.97 -0.20
CA TYR A 54 -3.42 -13.19 0.10
C TYR A 54 -4.35 -14.15 0.83
N GLU A 55 -4.67 -15.27 0.20
CA GLU A 55 -5.53 -16.30 0.74
C GLU A 55 -4.72 -17.52 1.17
N MET A 56 -4.95 -17.98 2.38
CA MET A 56 -4.34 -19.18 2.95
C MET A 56 -5.39 -19.96 3.75
N HIS A 57 -5.56 -21.24 3.44
CA HIS A 57 -6.56 -22.12 4.10
C HIS A 57 -7.95 -21.47 4.13
N ASP A 58 -8.40 -20.98 3.00
CA ASP A 58 -9.70 -20.30 2.81
C ASP A 58 -9.89 -19.03 3.67
N LYS A 59 -8.79 -18.44 4.15
CA LYS A 59 -8.80 -17.18 4.90
C LYS A 59 -7.99 -16.11 4.18
N ILE A 60 -8.50 -14.90 4.19
CA ILE A 60 -7.77 -13.72 3.73
C ILE A 60 -6.86 -13.25 4.86
N ILE A 61 -5.56 -13.31 4.66
CA ILE A 61 -4.55 -12.96 5.66
C ILE A 61 -3.73 -11.73 5.30
N GLY A 62 -3.91 -11.21 4.10
CA GLY A 62 -3.23 -9.99 3.65
C GLY A 62 -3.94 -9.36 2.48
N MET A 63 -3.66 -8.10 2.23
CA MET A 63 -4.22 -7.34 1.13
C MET A 63 -3.28 -6.27 0.62
N ILE A 64 -3.46 -5.86 -0.64
CA ILE A 64 -2.69 -4.81 -1.30
C ILE A 64 -3.47 -4.24 -2.47
N ALA A 65 -3.45 -2.91 -2.63
CA ALA A 65 -3.87 -2.26 -3.87
C ALA A 65 -2.64 -1.95 -4.72
N ILE A 66 -2.67 -2.31 -5.99
CA ILE A 66 -1.61 -2.02 -6.96
C ILE A 66 -2.28 -1.33 -8.14
N LYS A 67 -2.02 -0.03 -8.26
CA LYS A 67 -2.77 0.86 -9.15
C LYS A 67 -1.89 1.36 -10.28
N GLY A 68 -2.46 1.39 -11.47
CA GLY A 68 -1.87 2.07 -12.63
C GLY A 68 -2.34 3.52 -12.75
N GLY A 69 -1.76 4.25 -13.69
CA GLY A 69 -2.10 5.64 -13.96
C GLY A 69 -1.40 6.63 -13.02
N ILE A 70 -1.83 7.87 -13.10
CA ILE A 70 -1.24 8.97 -12.33
C ILE A 70 -1.88 9.05 -10.95
N GLU A 71 -1.03 9.07 -9.92
CA GLU A 71 -1.43 9.40 -8.55
C GLU A 71 -1.16 10.89 -8.33
N HIS A 72 -2.20 11.72 -8.33
CA HIS A 72 -2.05 13.17 -8.28
C HIS A 72 -1.41 13.69 -6.99
N THR A 73 -1.51 12.95 -5.88
CA THR A 73 -0.79 13.30 -4.64
C THR A 73 0.73 13.20 -4.80
N TYR A 74 1.21 12.55 -5.85
CA TYR A 74 2.63 12.41 -6.17
C TYR A 74 3.16 13.46 -7.16
N ASP A 75 2.29 14.34 -7.67
CA ASP A 75 2.68 15.39 -8.61
C ASP A 75 3.62 16.40 -7.96
N GLN A 76 3.45 16.66 -6.66
CA GLN A 76 4.31 17.53 -5.87
C GLN A 76 5.01 16.74 -4.77
N ILE A 77 6.34 16.72 -4.81
CA ILE A 77 7.21 16.12 -3.78
C ILE A 77 8.07 17.21 -3.15
N PHE A 78 8.24 17.15 -1.83
CA PHE A 78 8.98 18.13 -1.03
C PHE A 78 10.30 17.54 -0.55
N ASP A 79 11.29 18.41 -0.37
CA ASP A 79 12.63 18.08 0.17
C ASP A 79 13.33 16.95 -0.60
N GLY A 80 13.07 16.88 -1.90
CA GLY A 80 13.66 15.88 -2.78
C GLY A 80 12.95 15.82 -4.11
N GLN A 81 13.17 14.74 -4.83
CA GLN A 81 12.56 14.49 -6.13
C GLN A 81 12.44 13.00 -6.39
N TRP A 82 11.45 12.60 -7.16
CA TRP A 82 11.33 11.22 -7.64
C TRP A 82 12.59 10.82 -8.42
N GLY A 83 12.98 9.56 -8.31
CA GLY A 83 14.18 9.05 -8.96
C GLY A 83 14.09 8.99 -10.48
N PHE A 84 12.88 8.86 -11.02
CA PHE A 84 12.63 8.69 -12.45
C PHE A 84 11.38 9.44 -12.88
N ASP A 85 11.45 10.06 -14.06
CA ASP A 85 10.29 10.58 -14.76
C ASP A 85 9.79 9.51 -15.74
N HIS A 86 8.93 8.64 -15.24
CA HIS A 86 8.47 7.45 -15.95
C HIS A 86 7.07 7.05 -15.49
N ALA A 87 6.35 6.31 -16.32
CA ALA A 87 5.11 5.65 -15.89
C ALA A 87 5.41 4.71 -14.70
N TYR A 88 4.50 4.66 -13.74
CA TYR A 88 4.69 3.90 -12.49
C TYR A 88 3.42 3.18 -12.05
N LEU A 89 3.60 2.13 -11.25
CA LEU A 89 2.54 1.58 -10.42
C LEU A 89 2.61 2.22 -9.04
N THR A 90 1.47 2.34 -8.39
CA THR A 90 1.36 2.84 -7.02
C THR A 90 0.83 1.75 -6.12
N ILE A 91 1.47 1.55 -4.97
CA ILE A 91 1.01 0.61 -3.95
C ILE A 91 0.29 1.38 -2.85
N HIS A 92 -0.92 0.93 -2.54
CA HIS A 92 -1.73 1.43 -1.44
C HIS A 92 -2.33 0.27 -0.63
N ARG A 93 -2.78 0.57 0.56
CA ARG A 93 -3.60 -0.31 1.40
C ARG A 93 -2.97 -1.69 1.64
N LEU A 94 -1.65 -1.70 1.84
CA LEU A 94 -0.94 -2.91 2.24
C LEU A 94 -1.23 -3.19 3.72
N ALA A 95 -1.82 -4.34 4.00
CA ALA A 95 -2.13 -4.74 5.37
C ALA A 95 -2.09 -6.26 5.53
N ILE A 96 -1.70 -6.71 6.72
CA ILE A 96 -1.53 -8.12 7.06
C ILE A 96 -2.38 -8.42 8.28
N HIS A 97 -3.06 -9.57 8.27
CA HIS A 97 -3.79 -10.06 9.41
C HIS A 97 -2.87 -10.18 10.63
N ARG A 98 -3.35 -9.70 11.77
CA ARG A 98 -2.58 -9.56 13.01
C ARG A 98 -1.85 -10.85 13.43
N SER A 99 -2.50 -12.00 13.26
CA SER A 99 -1.93 -13.31 13.60
C SER A 99 -0.79 -13.76 12.66
N TYR A 100 -0.59 -13.08 11.55
CA TYR A 100 0.43 -13.42 10.54
C TYR A 100 1.54 -12.38 10.43
N LEU A 101 1.58 -11.41 11.34
CA LEU A 101 2.70 -10.47 11.41
C LEU A 101 4.00 -11.22 11.69
N GLY A 102 5.08 -10.85 11.02
CA GLY A 102 6.38 -11.53 11.13
C GLY A 102 6.51 -12.82 10.31
N HIS A 103 5.51 -13.19 9.52
CA HIS A 103 5.51 -14.39 8.66
C HIS A 103 5.86 -14.10 7.20
N HIS A 104 6.45 -12.95 6.91
CA HIS A 104 6.87 -12.53 5.57
C HIS A 104 5.74 -12.44 4.52
N ILE A 105 4.49 -12.24 4.97
CA ILE A 105 3.35 -12.08 4.05
C ILE A 105 3.44 -10.75 3.30
N ALA A 106 3.83 -9.68 3.99
CA ALA A 106 4.04 -8.38 3.35
C ALA A 106 5.16 -8.42 2.30
N ASP A 107 6.25 -9.14 2.60
CA ASP A 107 7.35 -9.38 1.66
C ASP A 107 6.83 -10.03 0.37
N GLN A 108 6.03 -11.07 0.49
CA GLN A 108 5.46 -11.77 -0.66
C GLN A 108 4.48 -10.90 -1.47
N LEU A 109 3.73 -10.03 -0.80
CA LEU A 109 2.85 -9.07 -1.49
C LEU A 109 3.65 -8.01 -2.26
N LEU A 110 4.79 -7.56 -1.72
CA LEU A 110 5.68 -6.64 -2.43
C LEU A 110 6.40 -7.33 -3.59
N ASP A 111 6.84 -8.57 -3.43
CA ASP A 111 7.40 -9.38 -4.52
C ASP A 111 6.37 -9.56 -5.65
N PHE A 112 5.12 -9.82 -5.30
CA PHE A 112 4.02 -9.90 -6.27
C PHE A 112 3.83 -8.57 -7.03
N ALA A 113 3.96 -7.43 -6.36
CA ALA A 113 3.88 -6.12 -7.02
C ALA A 113 5.04 -5.93 -8.02
N ASP A 114 6.25 -6.36 -7.67
CA ASP A 114 7.40 -6.33 -8.58
C ASP A 114 7.15 -7.18 -9.84
N ASP A 115 6.64 -8.39 -9.66
CA ASP A 115 6.32 -9.29 -10.78
C ASP A 115 5.21 -8.73 -11.67
N LEU A 116 4.19 -8.11 -11.05
CA LEU A 116 3.11 -7.46 -11.80
C LEU A 116 3.63 -6.25 -12.60
N ALA A 117 4.52 -5.47 -12.02
CA ALA A 117 5.17 -4.34 -12.70
C ALA A 117 5.93 -4.81 -13.93
N LYS A 118 6.76 -5.85 -13.81
CA LYS A 118 7.49 -6.46 -14.92
C LYS A 118 6.55 -6.98 -16.00
N LYS A 119 5.51 -7.72 -15.59
CA LYS A 119 4.51 -8.28 -16.51
C LYS A 119 3.79 -7.19 -17.31
N ASN A 120 3.50 -6.07 -16.68
CA ASN A 120 2.83 -4.93 -17.32
C ASN A 120 3.80 -4.01 -18.06
N GLN A 121 5.10 -4.30 -18.05
CA GLN A 121 6.14 -3.46 -18.65
C GLN A 121 6.17 -2.04 -18.08
N VAL A 122 5.76 -1.89 -16.84
CA VAL A 122 5.86 -0.65 -16.05
C VAL A 122 6.86 -0.92 -14.93
N ASN A 123 8.14 -0.77 -15.20
CA ASN A 123 9.22 -1.21 -14.31
C ASN A 123 9.55 -0.22 -13.19
N TYR A 124 8.58 0.55 -12.77
CA TYR A 124 8.75 1.59 -11.76
C TYR A 124 7.57 1.61 -10.80
N ILE A 125 7.86 1.63 -9.50
CA ILE A 125 6.87 1.62 -8.43
C ILE A 125 7.11 2.79 -7.48
N ARG A 126 6.06 3.49 -7.12
CA ARG A 126 6.04 4.53 -6.09
C ARG A 126 5.14 4.09 -4.93
N ILE A 127 5.55 4.41 -3.72
CA ILE A 127 4.83 4.07 -2.49
C ILE A 127 5.05 5.17 -1.45
N ASP A 128 4.13 5.33 -0.54
CA ASP A 128 4.25 6.25 0.58
C ASP A 128 3.79 5.61 1.88
N THR A 129 4.20 6.20 3.00
CA THR A 129 3.70 5.84 4.33
C THR A 129 3.80 7.02 5.27
N TYR A 130 3.05 6.96 6.38
CA TYR A 130 3.11 7.95 7.43
C TYR A 130 4.54 8.06 7.98
N PHE A 131 5.00 9.29 8.21
CA PHE A 131 6.43 9.57 8.48
C PHE A 131 6.99 8.92 9.76
N THR A 132 6.14 8.49 10.70
CA THR A 132 6.57 7.76 11.91
C THR A 132 6.28 6.26 11.85
N ASN A 133 5.76 5.75 10.72
CA ASN A 133 5.50 4.32 10.56
C ASN A 133 6.80 3.56 10.27
N LYS A 134 7.60 3.38 11.31
CA LYS A 134 8.92 2.72 11.19
C LYS A 134 8.85 1.27 10.68
N TYR A 135 7.73 0.58 10.89
CA TYR A 135 7.53 -0.79 10.40
C TYR A 135 7.44 -0.82 8.88
N ALA A 136 6.61 0.06 8.30
CA ALA A 136 6.49 0.20 6.85
C ALA A 136 7.79 0.73 6.22
N ILE A 137 8.44 1.72 6.85
CA ILE A 137 9.72 2.27 6.37
C ILE A 137 10.76 1.17 6.25
N ARG A 138 10.95 0.36 7.29
CA ARG A 138 11.90 -0.75 7.29
C ARG A 138 11.57 -1.80 6.22
N LEU A 139 10.28 -2.12 6.06
CA LEU A 139 9.80 -3.05 5.05
C LEU A 139 10.15 -2.55 3.65
N PHE A 140 9.86 -1.28 3.36
CA PHE A 140 10.15 -0.69 2.04
C PHE A 140 11.63 -0.66 1.75
N GLU A 141 12.44 -0.19 2.70
CA GLU A 141 13.90 -0.14 2.54
C GLU A 141 14.50 -1.54 2.33
N SER A 142 14.00 -2.55 3.05
CA SER A 142 14.46 -3.94 2.89
C SER A 142 14.13 -4.53 1.51
N HIS A 143 13.12 -3.97 0.81
CA HIS A 143 12.73 -4.35 -0.55
C HIS A 143 13.37 -3.49 -1.65
N GLY A 144 14.34 -2.66 -1.30
CA GLY A 144 15.05 -1.82 -2.27
C GLY A 144 14.36 -0.53 -2.65
N TYR A 145 13.30 -0.14 -1.94
CA TYR A 145 12.70 1.19 -2.09
C TYR A 145 13.63 2.25 -1.50
N ILE A 146 13.71 3.38 -2.18
CA ILE A 146 14.59 4.49 -1.80
C ILE A 146 13.72 5.67 -1.38
N LEU A 147 14.02 6.26 -0.22
CA LEU A 147 13.38 7.48 0.24
C LEU A 147 13.76 8.64 -0.68
N ARG A 148 12.77 9.32 -1.26
CA ARG A 148 12.96 10.43 -2.20
C ARG A 148 12.62 11.80 -1.65
N GLY A 149 11.71 11.86 -0.70
CA GLY A 149 11.21 13.08 -0.10
C GLY A 149 9.90 12.81 0.62
N TRP A 150 9.01 13.79 0.65
CA TRP A 150 7.71 13.62 1.26
C TRP A 150 6.61 14.28 0.43
N ILE A 151 5.39 13.80 0.60
CA ILE A 151 4.20 14.28 -0.09
C ILE A 151 3.11 14.66 0.91
N MET A 152 2.14 15.43 0.45
CA MET A 152 0.89 15.73 1.17
C MET A 152 -0.25 14.96 0.53
N LEU A 153 -1.04 14.26 1.35
CA LEU A 153 -2.30 13.71 0.89
C LEU A 153 -3.31 14.83 0.58
N GLU A 154 -4.38 14.49 -0.11
CA GLU A 154 -5.48 15.43 -0.33
C GLU A 154 -6.07 15.91 1.00
N PRO A 155 -6.67 17.13 1.03
CA PRO A 155 -7.25 17.66 2.24
C PRO A 155 -8.19 16.68 2.94
N GLY A 156 -8.04 16.57 4.26
CA GLY A 156 -8.79 15.65 5.10
C GLY A 156 -8.40 15.85 6.56
N GLU A 157 -8.76 14.91 7.41
CA GLU A 157 -8.45 14.93 8.84
C GLU A 157 -7.09 14.25 9.11
N GLY A 158 -6.48 14.64 10.24
CA GLY A 158 -5.22 14.08 10.70
C GLY A 158 -3.98 14.67 10.04
N ASP A 159 -2.85 14.02 10.26
CA ASP A 159 -1.59 14.43 9.64
C ASP A 159 -1.50 13.83 8.23
N LEU A 160 -1.45 14.71 7.26
CA LEU A 160 -1.49 14.35 5.83
C LEU A 160 -0.11 14.12 5.22
N ARG A 161 0.95 14.31 6.00
CA ARG A 161 2.33 14.13 5.50
C ARG A 161 2.68 12.65 5.37
N ARG A 162 3.29 12.31 4.23
CA ARG A 162 3.76 10.96 3.95
C ARG A 162 5.18 10.99 3.41
N LEU A 163 6.02 10.07 3.87
CA LEU A 163 7.31 9.82 3.24
C LEU A 163 7.10 9.09 1.92
N ALA A 164 7.82 9.54 0.90
CA ALA A 164 7.70 9.06 -0.47
C ALA A 164 8.91 8.22 -0.87
N PHE A 165 8.65 7.01 -1.32
CA PHE A 165 9.67 6.04 -1.74
C PHE A 165 9.41 5.61 -3.18
N ASP A 166 10.46 5.21 -3.87
CA ASP A 166 10.34 4.58 -5.17
C ASP A 166 11.31 3.42 -5.37
N LYS A 167 11.04 2.63 -6.39
CA LYS A 167 11.88 1.48 -6.76
C LYS A 167 11.80 1.25 -8.26
N TRP A 168 12.95 1.10 -8.89
CA TRP A 168 13.06 0.57 -10.25
C TRP A 168 13.15 -0.96 -10.18
N VAL A 169 12.26 -1.64 -10.89
CA VAL A 169 12.09 -3.10 -10.83
C VAL A 169 12.75 -3.81 -12.03
N GLY A 170 13.19 -3.07 -12.98
CA GLY A 170 13.77 -3.55 -14.24
C GLY A 170 15.14 -4.27 -14.13
#